data_e7fe7ecd5835f0eaa274b1e22e3bd129
#
_entry.id   e7fe7ecd5835f0eaa274b1e22e3bd129
#
_cell.length_a   1.000
_cell.length_b   1.000
_cell.length_c   1.000
_cell.angle_alpha   90.00
_cell.angle_beta   90.00
_cell.angle_gamma   90.00
#
_symmetry.space_group_name_H-M   'P 1'
#
loop_
_entity.id
_entity.type
_entity.pdbx_description
1 polymer ?
#
loop_
_entity_poly.entity_id
_entity_poly.type
_entity_poly.pdbx_seq_one_letter_code
_entity_poly.pdbx_strand_id
1 'polypeptide(L)'
;MINKRLLKNARLKHSQVNKNSLHNWSSNYALSIYPINSVYTFIPKNACSTLRFSIAIANGFIKDLKDIQWIHNNNSTFISTQREVTRASFTFVVLRCPYTRIASCFLDKIVDEVISFNDEMGKKVSLNFYEFLLHINSQQQSEREQHWRNQSDFLHYEKYDEYFSLELFSEAIASLATHGLKVHDTRESIKHSLSNFKAVDGDFSKIKAEQIKKMKEEGSVPNYKSMFSKVEIDLVNEIYNDDMNLYKSHFGESELLF
;
A
#
# COMPACT_ATOMS: atom_id res chain seq x y z
N MET A 1 13.30 -26.13 -16.22
CA MET A 1 14.24 -25.01 -16.00
C MET A 1 13.80 -24.29 -14.75
N ILE A 2 14.70 -24.10 -13.77
CA ILE A 2 14.38 -23.28 -12.58
C ILE A 2 14.30 -21.84 -13.06
N ASN A 3 13.11 -21.22 -12.97
CA ASN A 3 12.96 -19.81 -13.31
C ASN A 3 13.83 -18.98 -12.36
N LYS A 4 14.85 -18.33 -12.90
CA LYS A 4 15.76 -17.52 -12.10
C LYS A 4 15.09 -16.22 -11.72
N ARG A 5 14.74 -16.07 -10.44
CA ARG A 5 14.19 -14.82 -9.87
C ARG A 5 15.29 -13.76 -9.78
N LEU A 6 15.11 -12.63 -10.44
CA LEU A 6 16.02 -11.49 -10.34
C LEU A 6 15.48 -10.49 -9.32
N LEU A 7 16.33 -10.15 -8.35
CA LEU A 7 16.01 -9.19 -7.30
C LEU A 7 16.34 -7.77 -7.77
N LYS A 8 15.35 -6.89 -7.76
CA LYS A 8 15.41 -5.53 -8.34
C LYS A 8 16.62 -4.72 -7.87
N ASN A 9 16.88 -4.71 -6.58
CA ASN A 9 17.88 -3.84 -5.98
C ASN A 9 19.20 -4.54 -5.64
N ALA A 10 19.30 -5.88 -5.74
CA ALA A 10 20.46 -6.62 -5.26
C ALA A 10 21.76 -6.27 -6.02
N ARG A 11 21.67 -5.87 -7.30
CA ARG A 11 22.80 -5.57 -8.16
C ARG A 11 23.11 -4.08 -8.34
N LEU A 12 22.27 -3.18 -7.83
CA LEU A 12 22.37 -1.74 -8.12
C LEU A 12 23.63 -1.06 -7.53
N LYS A 13 24.29 -1.69 -6.60
CA LYS A 13 25.54 -1.20 -5.98
C LYS A 13 26.53 -2.33 -5.90
N HIS A 14 27.80 -2.04 -6.21
CA HIS A 14 28.91 -2.98 -6.04
C HIS A 14 29.32 -3.20 -4.57
N SER A 15 28.37 -2.98 -3.64
CA SER A 15 28.56 -3.21 -2.22
C SER A 15 27.96 -4.56 -1.80
N GLN A 16 28.31 -5.01 -0.61
CA GLN A 16 27.69 -6.21 -0.04
C GLN A 16 26.18 -6.05 0.00
N VAL A 17 25.43 -7.06 -0.39
CA VAL A 17 23.95 -7.02 -0.49
C VAL A 17 23.29 -6.60 0.83
N ASN A 18 23.82 -7.08 1.96
CA ASN A 18 23.33 -6.72 3.30
C ASN A 18 23.58 -5.25 3.69
N LYS A 19 24.41 -4.50 2.95
CA LYS A 19 24.62 -3.06 3.11
C LYS A 19 23.83 -2.22 2.11
N ASN A 20 23.10 -2.86 1.20
CA ASN A 20 22.26 -2.18 0.22
C ASN A 20 20.92 -1.80 0.87
N SER A 21 20.74 -0.51 1.18
CA SER A 21 19.55 -0.01 1.87
C SER A 21 18.24 -0.23 1.10
N LEU A 22 18.25 -0.11 -0.23
CA LEU A 22 17.06 -0.35 -1.06
C LEU A 22 16.70 -1.84 -1.11
N HIS A 23 17.68 -2.72 -1.18
CA HIS A 23 17.45 -4.16 -1.11
C HIS A 23 16.91 -4.57 0.26
N ASN A 24 17.51 -4.08 1.33
CA ASN A 24 17.06 -4.35 2.70
C ASN A 24 15.66 -3.79 2.96
N TRP A 25 15.37 -2.60 2.44
CA TRP A 25 14.03 -2.04 2.53
C TRP A 25 13.01 -2.97 1.89
N SER A 26 13.17 -3.28 0.60
CA SER A 26 12.19 -4.10 -0.14
C SER A 26 12.09 -5.54 0.41
N SER A 27 13.16 -6.12 0.95
CA SER A 27 13.14 -7.46 1.54
C SER A 27 12.23 -7.58 2.75
N ASN A 28 12.06 -6.50 3.53
CA ASN A 28 11.16 -6.47 4.69
C ASN A 28 9.68 -6.55 4.31
N TYR A 29 9.36 -6.38 3.04
CA TYR A 29 7.98 -6.42 2.52
C TYR A 29 7.70 -7.64 1.65
N ALA A 30 8.65 -8.53 1.46
CA ALA A 30 8.47 -9.81 0.78
C ALA A 30 7.98 -10.87 1.78
N LEU A 31 6.73 -11.33 1.65
CA LEU A 31 6.09 -12.24 2.59
C LEU A 31 5.89 -13.62 1.98
N SER A 32 6.33 -14.67 2.69
CA SER A 32 6.19 -16.07 2.27
C SER A 32 4.80 -16.62 2.53
N ILE A 33 4.29 -17.37 1.55
CA ILE A 33 3.05 -18.15 1.61
C ILE A 33 3.44 -19.62 1.53
N TYR A 34 3.58 -20.24 2.70
CA TYR A 34 4.21 -21.57 2.84
C TYR A 34 3.52 -22.67 2.05
N PRO A 35 2.18 -22.84 2.11
CA PRO A 35 1.51 -23.98 1.45
C PRO A 35 1.69 -24.03 -0.06
N ILE A 36 1.91 -22.88 -0.68
CA ILE A 36 2.01 -22.76 -2.15
C ILE A 36 3.40 -22.31 -2.61
N ASN A 37 4.38 -22.26 -1.70
CA ASN A 37 5.75 -21.83 -1.98
C ASN A 37 5.81 -20.51 -2.79
N SER A 38 5.06 -19.51 -2.37
CA SER A 38 4.90 -18.25 -3.09
C SER A 38 5.34 -17.07 -2.25
N VAL A 39 5.62 -15.93 -2.91
CA VAL A 39 5.97 -14.68 -2.24
C VAL A 39 5.07 -13.55 -2.72
N TYR A 40 4.49 -12.86 -1.76
CA TYR A 40 3.72 -11.64 -1.93
C TYR A 40 4.54 -10.42 -1.52
N THR A 41 4.62 -9.39 -2.36
CA THR A 41 5.16 -8.10 -1.93
C THR A 41 4.05 -7.22 -1.36
N PHE A 42 4.14 -6.99 -0.08
CA PHE A 42 3.22 -6.18 0.69
C PHE A 42 3.49 -4.68 0.50
N ILE A 43 2.49 -3.94 0.08
CA ILE A 43 2.54 -2.47 -0.03
C ILE A 43 1.42 -1.89 0.84
N PRO A 44 1.73 -0.95 1.77
CA PRO A 44 0.69 -0.28 2.56
C PRO A 44 -0.35 0.42 1.68
N LYS A 45 -1.62 0.35 2.08
CA LYS A 45 -2.80 0.90 1.37
C LYS A 45 -3.24 0.15 0.11
N ASN A 46 -2.61 -1.01 -0.22
CA ASN A 46 -2.92 -1.85 -1.37
C ASN A 46 -3.53 -3.21 -0.93
N ALA A 47 -4.66 -3.20 -0.25
CA ALA A 47 -5.32 -4.38 0.35
C ALA A 47 -4.43 -5.18 1.30
N CYS A 48 -3.40 -4.55 1.86
CA CYS A 48 -2.37 -5.23 2.65
C CYS A 48 -2.93 -5.95 3.89
N SER A 49 -3.93 -5.42 4.56
CA SER A 49 -4.55 -6.08 5.72
C SER A 49 -5.29 -7.36 5.32
N THR A 50 -6.06 -7.30 4.23
CA THR A 50 -6.80 -8.44 3.68
C THR A 50 -5.86 -9.58 3.26
N LEU A 51 -4.79 -9.25 2.52
CA LEU A 51 -3.83 -10.25 2.05
C LEU A 51 -2.99 -10.81 3.19
N ARG A 52 -2.49 -9.98 4.10
CA ARG A 52 -1.72 -10.45 5.27
C ARG A 52 -2.56 -11.34 6.19
N PHE A 53 -3.84 -11.00 6.37
CA PHE A 53 -4.78 -11.84 7.11
C PHE A 53 -4.97 -13.20 6.42
N SER A 54 -5.21 -13.20 5.10
CA SER A 54 -5.37 -14.41 4.30
C SER A 54 -4.11 -15.29 4.32
N ILE A 55 -2.92 -14.67 4.26
CA ILE A 55 -1.63 -15.36 4.37
C ILE A 55 -1.44 -15.96 5.76
N ALA A 56 -1.83 -15.25 6.82
CA ALA A 56 -1.72 -15.75 8.18
C ALA A 56 -2.61 -16.99 8.42
N ILE A 57 -3.81 -17.02 7.83
CA ILE A 57 -4.68 -18.21 7.81
C ILE A 57 -4.02 -19.34 6.99
N ALA A 58 -3.59 -19.04 5.76
CA ALA A 58 -2.98 -20.03 4.88
C ALA A 58 -1.73 -20.66 5.50
N ASN A 59 -0.91 -19.86 6.18
CA ASN A 59 0.29 -20.32 6.88
C ASN A 59 -0.01 -21.04 8.23
N GLY A 60 -1.29 -21.09 8.67
CA GLY A 60 -1.71 -21.84 9.87
C GLY A 60 -1.49 -21.12 11.20
N PHE A 61 -1.34 -19.79 11.21
CA PHE A 61 -1.08 -19.02 12.44
C PHE A 61 -2.34 -18.47 13.09
N ILE A 62 -3.39 -18.22 12.32
CA ILE A 62 -4.70 -17.78 12.81
C ILE A 62 -5.82 -18.58 12.12
N LYS A 63 -7.03 -18.55 12.69
CA LYS A 63 -8.14 -19.39 12.22
C LYS A 63 -9.27 -18.60 11.56
N ASP A 64 -9.64 -17.47 12.13
CA ASP A 64 -10.80 -16.71 11.68
C ASP A 64 -10.67 -15.19 11.91
N LEU A 65 -11.69 -14.44 11.51
CA LEU A 65 -11.69 -12.95 11.57
C LEU A 65 -11.55 -12.37 12.98
N LYS A 66 -11.79 -13.14 14.05
CA LYS A 66 -11.61 -12.66 15.43
C LYS A 66 -10.13 -12.39 15.72
N ASP A 67 -9.24 -13.07 15.01
CA ASP A 67 -7.79 -12.94 15.16
C ASP A 67 -7.19 -11.81 14.31
N ILE A 68 -8.00 -10.97 13.65
CA ILE A 68 -7.50 -9.97 12.68
C ILE A 68 -6.43 -9.03 13.27
N GLN A 69 -6.50 -8.71 14.55
CA GLN A 69 -5.52 -7.85 15.22
C GLN A 69 -4.12 -8.49 15.29
N TRP A 70 -4.04 -9.82 15.17
CA TRP A 70 -2.77 -10.53 15.16
C TRP A 70 -1.82 -10.02 14.07
N ILE A 71 -2.35 -9.68 12.88
CA ILE A 71 -1.53 -9.19 11.75
C ILE A 71 -0.81 -7.86 12.05
N HIS A 72 -1.34 -7.02 12.94
CA HIS A 72 -0.74 -5.74 13.30
C HIS A 72 0.43 -5.90 14.27
N ASN A 73 0.35 -6.90 15.16
CA ASN A 73 1.40 -7.19 16.13
C ASN A 73 2.51 -8.09 15.57
N ASN A 74 2.26 -8.74 14.44
CA ASN A 74 3.12 -9.77 13.86
C ASN A 74 3.51 -9.44 12.41
N ASN A 75 3.88 -8.19 12.15
CA ASN A 75 4.18 -7.69 10.80
C ASN A 75 5.34 -8.41 10.10
N SER A 76 6.31 -8.89 10.86
CA SER A 76 7.55 -9.48 10.35
C SER A 76 7.55 -11.02 10.34
N THR A 77 6.48 -11.67 10.82
CA THR A 77 6.46 -13.15 10.98
C THR A 77 6.72 -13.91 9.67
N PHE A 78 6.23 -13.40 8.56
CA PHE A 78 6.33 -14.08 7.27
C PHE A 78 7.34 -13.43 6.32
N ILE A 79 8.22 -12.56 6.81
CA ILE A 79 9.29 -11.99 5.97
C ILE A 79 10.10 -13.13 5.38
N SER A 80 10.18 -13.14 4.06
CA SER A 80 10.84 -14.21 3.30
C SER A 80 12.35 -14.20 3.50
N THR A 81 12.90 -15.39 3.69
CA THR A 81 14.35 -15.60 3.65
C THR A 81 14.88 -15.48 2.22
N GLN A 82 16.19 -15.28 2.07
CA GLN A 82 16.86 -15.27 0.76
C GLN A 82 16.57 -16.54 -0.06
N ARG A 83 16.42 -17.68 0.62
CA ARG A 83 16.10 -18.97 -0.02
C ARG A 83 14.67 -18.95 -0.59
N GLU A 84 13.70 -18.44 0.18
CA GLU A 84 12.31 -18.39 -0.23
C GLU A 84 12.12 -17.43 -1.40
N VAL A 85 12.70 -16.20 -1.34
CA VAL A 85 12.57 -15.25 -2.47
C VAL A 85 13.19 -15.78 -3.76
N THR A 86 14.30 -16.53 -3.69
CA THR A 86 14.94 -17.07 -4.89
C THR A 86 14.29 -18.33 -5.44
N ARG A 87 13.51 -19.05 -4.63
CA ARG A 87 12.86 -20.34 -4.98
C ARG A 87 11.35 -20.26 -5.07
N ALA A 88 10.75 -19.09 -4.91
CA ALA A 88 9.31 -18.93 -5.00
C ALA A 88 8.78 -19.49 -6.33
N SER A 89 7.77 -20.34 -6.26
CA SER A 89 7.08 -20.90 -7.42
C SER A 89 6.23 -19.87 -8.12
N PHE A 90 5.67 -18.93 -7.35
CA PHE A 90 4.83 -17.85 -7.83
C PHE A 90 5.10 -16.58 -7.01
N THR A 91 5.11 -15.43 -7.67
CA THR A 91 5.33 -14.13 -7.05
C THR A 91 4.29 -13.13 -7.53
N PHE A 92 3.73 -12.34 -6.62
CA PHE A 92 2.77 -11.32 -7.00
C PHE A 92 2.86 -10.06 -6.14
N VAL A 93 2.28 -9.00 -6.67
CA VAL A 93 2.14 -7.70 -6.00
C VAL A 93 0.78 -7.09 -6.37
N VAL A 94 0.18 -6.37 -5.43
CA VAL A 94 -1.00 -5.56 -5.70
C VAL A 94 -0.56 -4.10 -5.76
N LEU A 95 -0.77 -3.47 -6.91
CA LEU A 95 -0.59 -2.03 -7.10
C LEU A 95 -1.92 -1.31 -6.95
N ARG A 96 -1.87 -0.04 -6.67
CA ARG A 96 -3.03 0.83 -6.58
C ARG A 96 -2.78 2.10 -7.37
N CYS A 97 -3.82 2.63 -8.00
CA CYS A 97 -3.78 3.96 -8.61
C CYS A 97 -3.17 4.95 -7.62
N PRO A 98 -2.08 5.69 -7.96
CA PRO A 98 -1.39 6.56 -7.02
C PRO A 98 -2.29 7.63 -6.40
N TYR A 99 -3.26 8.15 -7.15
CA TYR A 99 -4.24 9.11 -6.65
C TYR A 99 -5.12 8.50 -5.55
N THR A 100 -5.72 7.34 -5.80
CA THR A 100 -6.59 6.68 -4.81
C THR A 100 -5.80 6.21 -3.61
N ARG A 101 -4.54 5.82 -3.80
CA ARG A 101 -3.65 5.40 -2.73
C ARG A 101 -3.36 6.53 -1.76
N ILE A 102 -2.94 7.71 -2.27
CA ILE A 102 -2.58 8.84 -1.41
C ILE A 102 -3.79 9.47 -0.72
N ALA A 103 -4.93 9.57 -1.42
CA ALA A 103 -6.20 9.99 -0.81
C ALA A 103 -6.62 9.05 0.33
N SER A 104 -6.57 7.73 0.09
CA SER A 104 -6.83 6.73 1.13
C SER A 104 -5.84 6.80 2.30
N CYS A 105 -4.57 7.14 2.03
CA CYS A 105 -3.57 7.32 3.08
C CYS A 105 -3.91 8.53 3.96
N PHE A 106 -4.26 9.66 3.36
CA PHE A 106 -4.67 10.87 4.08
C PHE A 106 -5.87 10.61 4.99
N LEU A 107 -6.94 9.99 4.45
CA LEU A 107 -8.16 9.70 5.19
C LEU A 107 -7.97 8.69 6.34
N ASP A 108 -7.01 7.77 6.24
CA ASP A 108 -6.75 6.75 7.26
C ASP A 108 -5.66 7.18 8.26
N LYS A 109 -4.62 7.87 7.81
CA LYS A 109 -3.47 8.14 8.66
C LYS A 109 -3.48 9.56 9.26
N ILE A 110 -3.97 10.52 8.51
CA ILE A 110 -3.94 11.93 8.91
C ILE A 110 -5.27 12.33 9.54
N VAL A 111 -6.38 12.01 8.89
CA VAL A 111 -7.74 12.31 9.40
C VAL A 111 -8.03 11.52 10.68
N ASP A 112 -7.67 10.24 10.75
CA ASP A 112 -7.84 9.40 11.95
C ASP A 112 -6.73 9.65 13.00
N GLU A 113 -5.83 10.60 12.76
CA GLU A 113 -4.75 11.00 13.68
C GLU A 113 -3.81 9.86 14.10
N VAL A 114 -3.67 8.83 13.28
CA VAL A 114 -2.70 7.75 13.49
C VAL A 114 -1.27 8.30 13.38
N ILE A 115 -1.07 9.28 12.48
CA ILE A 115 0.17 10.05 12.33
C ILE A 115 -0.18 11.52 12.53
N SER A 116 0.55 12.19 13.41
CA SER A 116 0.35 13.60 13.76
C SER A 116 1.52 14.45 13.31
N PHE A 117 1.22 15.67 12.96
CA PHE A 117 2.21 16.69 12.63
C PHE A 117 2.25 17.77 13.70
N ASN A 118 3.43 18.34 13.94
CA ASN A 118 3.63 19.42 14.89
C ASN A 118 4.30 20.60 14.17
N ASP A 119 4.00 21.82 14.61
CA ASP A 119 4.72 23.03 14.20
C ASP A 119 6.11 23.13 14.88
N GLU A 120 6.83 24.20 14.57
CA GLU A 120 8.17 24.46 15.12
C GLU A 120 8.18 24.60 16.66
N MET A 121 7.03 24.88 17.26
CA MET A 121 6.83 24.99 18.70
C MET A 121 6.38 23.66 19.35
N GLY A 122 6.26 22.58 18.55
CA GLY A 122 5.80 21.28 19.03
C GLY A 122 4.28 21.16 19.19
N LYS A 123 3.51 22.15 18.75
CA LYS A 123 2.05 22.12 18.82
C LYS A 123 1.48 21.33 17.64
N LYS A 124 0.51 20.45 17.93
CA LYS A 124 -0.18 19.65 16.90
C LYS A 124 -0.86 20.54 15.85
N VAL A 125 -0.62 20.21 14.58
CA VAL A 125 -1.18 20.91 13.43
C VAL A 125 -2.11 19.99 12.65
N SER A 126 -3.30 20.49 12.32
CA SER A 126 -4.23 19.81 11.41
C SER A 126 -3.95 20.24 9.98
N LEU A 127 -3.46 19.29 9.16
CA LEU A 127 -3.21 19.53 7.73
C LEU A 127 -4.49 19.35 6.91
N ASN A 128 -4.62 20.08 5.80
CA ASN A 128 -5.49 19.70 4.71
C ASN A 128 -4.74 18.80 3.70
N PHE A 129 -5.43 18.29 2.69
CA PHE A 129 -4.84 17.36 1.73
C PHE A 129 -3.71 17.99 0.92
N TYR A 130 -3.87 19.24 0.51
CA TYR A 130 -2.82 19.99 -0.21
C TYR A 130 -1.56 20.16 0.64
N GLU A 131 -1.70 20.60 1.89
CA GLU A 131 -0.57 20.77 2.82
C GLU A 131 0.15 19.43 3.08
N PHE A 132 -0.61 18.34 3.15
CA PHE A 132 -0.05 17.00 3.27
C PHE A 132 0.79 16.61 2.03
N LEU A 133 0.30 16.91 0.82
CA LEU A 133 1.06 16.69 -0.40
C LEU A 133 2.34 17.54 -0.45
N LEU A 134 2.28 18.81 -0.05
CA LEU A 134 3.48 19.66 0.07
C LEU A 134 4.50 19.09 1.06
N HIS A 135 4.04 18.57 2.21
CA HIS A 135 4.90 17.91 3.17
C HIS A 135 5.60 16.67 2.55
N ILE A 136 4.88 15.85 1.79
CA ILE A 136 5.50 14.70 1.09
C ILE A 136 6.51 15.17 0.05
N ASN A 137 6.19 16.22 -0.72
CA ASN A 137 7.06 16.75 -1.77
C ASN A 137 8.37 17.31 -1.22
N SER A 138 8.36 17.85 0.00
CA SER A 138 9.57 18.34 0.67
C SER A 138 10.50 17.24 1.18
N GLN A 139 10.05 15.98 1.24
CA GLN A 139 10.84 14.85 1.73
C GLN A 139 11.63 14.17 0.60
N GLN A 140 12.85 13.75 0.91
CA GLN A 140 13.54 12.79 0.02
C GLN A 140 12.75 11.48 -0.04
N GLN A 141 12.64 10.87 -1.23
CA GLN A 141 11.85 9.64 -1.45
C GLN A 141 12.22 8.52 -0.46
N SER A 142 13.51 8.36 -0.16
CA SER A 142 14.01 7.34 0.76
C SER A 142 13.63 7.55 2.23
N GLU A 143 13.24 8.79 2.60
CA GLU A 143 12.89 9.18 3.95
C GLU A 143 11.37 9.20 4.18
N ARG A 144 10.58 9.06 3.11
CA ARG A 144 9.13 9.03 3.22
C ARG A 144 8.66 7.86 4.08
N GLU A 145 7.68 8.13 4.92
CA GLU A 145 7.04 7.12 5.75
C GLU A 145 6.32 6.08 4.85
N GLN A 146 6.28 4.81 5.28
CA GLN A 146 5.84 3.68 4.46
C GLN A 146 4.45 3.83 3.82
N HIS A 147 3.51 4.55 4.46
CA HIS A 147 2.15 4.68 3.95
C HIS A 147 2.04 5.62 2.74
N TRP A 148 3.00 6.56 2.57
CA TRP A 148 3.06 7.46 1.41
C TRP A 148 4.37 7.34 0.62
N ARG A 149 5.24 6.40 0.95
CA ARG A 149 6.41 6.07 0.15
C ARG A 149 6.00 5.48 -1.20
N ASN A 150 6.79 5.69 -2.26
CA ASN A 150 6.50 5.19 -3.59
C ASN A 150 6.32 3.66 -3.58
N GLN A 151 5.34 3.16 -4.32
CA GLN A 151 5.07 1.73 -4.45
C GLN A 151 6.25 0.99 -5.08
N SER A 152 6.91 1.65 -6.04
CA SER A 152 8.10 1.16 -6.71
C SER A 152 9.24 0.80 -5.77
N ASP A 153 9.37 1.46 -4.60
CA ASP A 153 10.41 1.18 -3.61
C ASP A 153 10.20 -0.17 -2.89
N PHE A 154 8.97 -0.64 -2.81
CA PHE A 154 8.63 -1.91 -2.17
C PHE A 154 8.92 -3.12 -3.04
N LEU A 155 9.02 -2.94 -4.36
CA LEU A 155 9.23 -4.05 -5.29
C LEU A 155 10.55 -4.75 -5.05
N HIS A 156 10.47 -6.02 -4.63
CA HIS A 156 11.65 -6.84 -4.33
C HIS A 156 12.21 -7.54 -5.57
N TYR A 157 11.35 -7.89 -6.53
CA TYR A 157 11.72 -8.52 -7.80
C TYR A 157 11.76 -7.51 -8.95
N GLU A 158 12.62 -7.76 -9.95
CA GLU A 158 12.59 -7.00 -11.22
C GLU A 158 11.28 -7.23 -11.97
N LYS A 159 10.76 -8.46 -11.91
CA LYS A 159 9.51 -8.89 -12.54
C LYS A 159 8.80 -9.87 -11.64
N TYR A 160 7.51 -9.68 -11.46
CA TYR A 160 6.60 -10.61 -10.81
C TYR A 160 5.92 -11.50 -11.84
N ASP A 161 5.42 -12.65 -11.42
CA ASP A 161 4.57 -13.49 -12.27
C ASP A 161 3.25 -12.79 -12.53
N GLU A 162 2.66 -12.15 -11.49
CA GLU A 162 1.46 -11.35 -11.65
C GLU A 162 1.52 -10.01 -10.91
N TYR A 163 0.96 -8.99 -11.57
CA TYR A 163 0.67 -7.67 -11.02
C TYR A 163 -0.85 -7.51 -11.02
N PHE A 164 -1.42 -7.19 -9.87
CA PHE A 164 -2.84 -6.94 -9.71
C PHE A 164 -3.12 -5.48 -9.44
N SER A 165 -4.24 -4.96 -9.97
CA SER A 165 -4.79 -3.66 -9.59
C SER A 165 -5.72 -3.82 -8.38
N LEU A 166 -5.59 -2.91 -7.39
CA LEU A 166 -6.56 -2.85 -6.29
C LEU A 166 -7.94 -2.41 -6.79
N GLU A 167 -8.00 -1.59 -7.82
CA GLU A 167 -9.23 -1.13 -8.45
C GLU A 167 -10.01 -2.30 -9.08
N LEU A 168 -9.29 -3.34 -9.51
CA LEU A 168 -9.83 -4.59 -10.07
C LEU A 168 -9.60 -5.80 -9.13
N PHE A 169 -9.70 -5.58 -7.82
CA PHE A 169 -9.28 -6.58 -6.83
C PHE A 169 -10.05 -7.91 -6.89
N SER A 170 -11.26 -7.94 -7.45
CA SER A 170 -12.00 -9.18 -7.72
C SER A 170 -11.25 -10.13 -8.66
N GLU A 171 -10.53 -9.60 -9.64
CA GLU A 171 -9.69 -10.39 -10.54
C GLU A 171 -8.49 -11.00 -9.80
N ALA A 172 -7.87 -10.21 -8.90
CA ALA A 172 -6.81 -10.72 -8.03
C ALA A 172 -7.31 -11.88 -7.15
N ILE A 173 -8.49 -11.76 -6.54
CA ILE A 173 -9.09 -12.82 -5.72
C ILE A 173 -9.28 -14.10 -6.55
N ALA A 174 -9.83 -13.98 -7.77
CA ALA A 174 -10.08 -15.11 -8.66
C ALA A 174 -8.76 -15.79 -9.07
N SER A 175 -7.75 -15.02 -9.50
CA SER A 175 -6.45 -15.56 -9.88
C SER A 175 -5.73 -16.21 -8.70
N LEU A 176 -5.67 -15.56 -7.53
CA LEU A 176 -5.01 -16.10 -6.34
C LEU A 176 -5.65 -17.42 -5.88
N ALA A 177 -6.97 -17.57 -6.05
CA ALA A 177 -7.65 -18.83 -5.76
C ALA A 177 -7.17 -19.98 -6.66
N THR A 178 -6.87 -19.73 -7.94
CA THR A 178 -6.31 -20.76 -8.85
C THR A 178 -4.90 -21.18 -8.46
N HIS A 179 -4.14 -20.30 -7.81
CA HIS A 179 -2.83 -20.58 -7.24
C HIS A 179 -2.88 -21.20 -5.84
N GLY A 180 -4.08 -21.44 -5.28
CA GLY A 180 -4.28 -22.09 -3.98
C GLY A 180 -4.29 -21.14 -2.78
N LEU A 181 -4.33 -19.82 -3.00
CA LEU A 181 -4.51 -18.84 -1.93
C LEU A 181 -5.97 -18.37 -1.87
N LYS A 182 -6.70 -18.79 -0.84
CA LYS A 182 -8.03 -18.24 -0.54
C LYS A 182 -7.89 -16.86 0.10
N VAL A 183 -8.42 -15.84 -0.55
CA VAL A 183 -8.49 -14.48 0.02
C VAL A 183 -9.76 -14.35 0.87
N HIS A 184 -9.59 -13.87 2.10
CA HIS A 184 -10.68 -13.64 3.06
C HIS A 184 -11.02 -12.15 3.11
N ASP A 185 -12.27 -11.80 2.83
CA ASP A 185 -12.72 -10.42 2.92
C ASP A 185 -12.68 -9.92 4.38
N THR A 186 -11.93 -8.85 4.60
CA THR A 186 -11.76 -8.25 5.93
C THR A 186 -12.44 -6.88 6.04
N ARG A 187 -13.12 -6.41 4.99
CA ARG A 187 -13.66 -5.03 4.93
C ARG A 187 -14.65 -4.73 6.05
N GLU A 188 -15.51 -5.67 6.39
CA GLU A 188 -16.49 -5.51 7.48
C GLU A 188 -15.83 -5.52 8.87
N SER A 189 -14.69 -6.18 9.01
CA SER A 189 -13.98 -6.33 10.28
C SER A 189 -12.97 -5.22 10.54
N ILE A 190 -12.61 -4.43 9.52
CA ILE A 190 -11.67 -3.32 9.64
C ILE A 190 -12.46 -2.04 9.89
N LYS A 191 -12.42 -1.54 11.12
CA LYS A 191 -13.14 -0.31 11.55
C LYS A 191 -12.87 0.92 10.68
N HIS A 192 -11.71 0.98 10.01
CA HIS A 192 -11.28 2.10 9.17
C HIS A 192 -11.54 1.87 7.68
N SER A 193 -12.35 0.87 7.30
CA SER A 193 -12.73 0.67 5.90
C SER A 193 -13.63 1.83 5.45
N LEU A 194 -13.21 2.56 4.40
CA LEU A 194 -14.01 3.65 3.83
C LEU A 194 -15.34 3.17 3.26
N SER A 195 -15.47 1.87 2.96
CA SER A 195 -16.73 1.26 2.52
C SER A 195 -17.87 1.35 3.58
N ASN A 196 -17.51 1.61 4.83
CA ASN A 196 -18.50 1.75 5.93
C ASN A 196 -19.08 3.15 6.03
N PHE A 197 -18.64 4.09 5.19
CA PHE A 197 -19.04 5.49 5.22
C PHE A 197 -19.73 5.88 3.91
N LYS A 198 -20.63 6.88 4.01
CA LYS A 198 -21.24 7.50 2.83
C LYS A 198 -20.21 8.41 2.15
N ALA A 199 -19.89 8.13 0.89
CA ALA A 199 -19.04 9.01 0.09
C ALA A 199 -19.81 10.30 -0.27
N VAL A 200 -19.17 11.46 -0.11
CA VAL A 200 -19.73 12.79 -0.40
C VAL A 200 -18.87 13.49 -1.44
N ASP A 201 -19.52 14.07 -2.44
CA ASP A 201 -18.89 14.90 -3.45
C ASP A 201 -18.80 16.37 -2.98
N GLY A 202 -17.75 17.07 -3.42
CA GLY A 202 -17.49 18.47 -3.06
C GLY A 202 -16.04 18.86 -3.37
N ASP A 203 -15.60 19.99 -2.83
CA ASP A 203 -14.18 20.39 -2.85
C ASP A 203 -13.60 20.25 -1.44
N PHE A 204 -12.81 19.20 -1.23
CA PHE A 204 -12.22 18.87 0.07
C PHE A 204 -10.69 19.06 0.09
N SER A 205 -10.09 19.53 -1.01
CA SER A 205 -8.62 19.66 -1.12
C SER A 205 -8.01 20.57 -0.05
N LYS A 206 -8.75 21.61 0.38
CA LYS A 206 -8.35 22.60 1.39
C LYS A 206 -9.05 22.45 2.73
N ILE A 207 -9.92 21.46 2.90
CA ILE A 207 -10.61 21.20 4.17
C ILE A 207 -9.63 20.52 5.14
N LYS A 208 -9.55 21.04 6.36
CA LYS A 208 -8.64 20.50 7.40
C LYS A 208 -9.06 19.09 7.84
N ALA A 209 -8.07 18.26 8.13
CA ALA A 209 -8.27 16.87 8.54
C ALA A 209 -9.24 16.74 9.73
N GLU A 210 -9.19 17.65 10.69
CA GLU A 210 -10.11 17.68 11.84
C GLU A 210 -11.60 17.88 11.45
N GLN A 211 -11.85 18.64 10.37
CA GLN A 211 -13.21 18.84 9.87
C GLN A 211 -13.71 17.59 9.14
N ILE A 212 -12.83 16.95 8.35
CA ILE A 212 -13.13 15.67 7.69
C ILE A 212 -13.34 14.57 8.75
N LYS A 213 -12.58 14.60 9.86
CA LYS A 213 -12.79 13.67 10.98
C LYS A 213 -14.17 13.78 11.58
N LYS A 214 -14.69 15.01 11.81
CA LYS A 214 -16.06 15.23 12.27
C LYS A 214 -17.08 14.66 11.29
N MET A 215 -16.92 14.89 9.97
CA MET A 215 -17.78 14.27 8.95
C MET A 215 -17.74 12.74 9.03
N LYS A 216 -16.58 12.17 9.29
CA LYS A 216 -16.41 10.72 9.42
C LYS A 216 -17.12 10.18 10.67
N GLU A 217 -17.06 10.89 11.78
CA GLU A 217 -17.82 10.58 13.01
C GLU A 217 -19.35 10.64 12.77
N GLU A 218 -19.81 11.47 11.82
CA GLU A 218 -21.19 11.57 11.35
C GLU A 218 -21.54 10.54 10.25
N GLY A 219 -20.63 9.62 9.92
CA GLY A 219 -20.83 8.54 8.97
C GLY A 219 -20.56 8.89 7.50
N SER A 220 -19.90 10.01 7.20
CA SER A 220 -19.60 10.47 5.84
C SER A 220 -18.10 10.69 5.63
N VAL A 221 -17.62 10.47 4.38
CA VAL A 221 -16.23 10.77 3.98
C VAL A 221 -16.22 11.41 2.58
N PRO A 222 -15.21 12.23 2.26
CA PRO A 222 -15.03 12.71 0.90
C PRO A 222 -14.86 11.56 -0.10
N ASN A 223 -15.50 11.68 -1.27
CA ASN A 223 -15.12 10.87 -2.43
C ASN A 223 -13.67 11.18 -2.79
N TYR A 224 -12.91 10.18 -3.25
CA TYR A 224 -11.51 10.40 -3.62
C TYR A 224 -11.33 11.52 -4.66
N LYS A 225 -12.17 11.58 -5.70
CA LYS A 225 -12.12 12.65 -6.71
C LYS A 225 -12.27 14.04 -6.10
N SER A 226 -13.08 14.16 -5.08
CA SER A 226 -13.37 15.40 -4.37
C SER A 226 -12.20 15.93 -3.51
N MET A 227 -11.14 15.14 -3.36
CA MET A 227 -9.89 15.54 -2.69
C MET A 227 -8.93 16.31 -3.61
N PHE A 228 -9.21 16.37 -4.92
CA PHE A 228 -8.28 16.87 -5.93
C PHE A 228 -8.85 18.05 -6.71
N SER A 229 -8.09 19.12 -6.76
CA SER A 229 -8.14 20.12 -7.83
C SER A 229 -6.99 19.86 -8.81
N LYS A 230 -6.87 20.70 -9.84
CA LYS A 230 -5.75 20.61 -10.78
C LYS A 230 -4.38 20.66 -10.09
N VAL A 231 -4.26 21.44 -9.03
CA VAL A 231 -2.99 21.60 -8.29
C VAL A 231 -2.58 20.31 -7.59
N GLU A 232 -3.50 19.64 -6.91
CA GLU A 232 -3.23 18.37 -6.24
C GLU A 232 -2.94 17.24 -7.24
N ILE A 233 -3.60 17.24 -8.41
CA ILE A 233 -3.32 16.30 -9.50
C ILE A 233 -1.87 16.48 -9.99
N ASP A 234 -1.44 17.71 -10.27
CA ASP A 234 -0.10 18.00 -10.73
C ASP A 234 0.98 17.63 -9.70
N LEU A 235 0.74 17.94 -8.41
CA LEU A 235 1.62 17.54 -7.32
C LEU A 235 1.75 16.01 -7.21
N VAL A 236 0.65 15.27 -7.27
CA VAL A 236 0.70 13.80 -7.20
C VAL A 236 1.43 13.22 -8.40
N ASN A 237 1.27 13.77 -9.60
CA ASN A 237 2.03 13.38 -10.79
C ASN A 237 3.54 13.57 -10.60
N GLU A 238 3.93 14.71 -10.02
CA GLU A 238 5.34 15.00 -9.73
C GLU A 238 5.90 14.04 -8.66
N ILE A 239 5.22 13.91 -7.52
CA ILE A 239 5.66 13.12 -6.37
C ILE A 239 5.77 11.63 -6.70
N TYR A 240 4.81 11.09 -7.49
CA TYR A 240 4.64 9.66 -7.76
C TYR A 240 4.81 9.29 -9.23
N ASN A 241 5.62 10.05 -9.99
CA ASN A 241 5.84 9.80 -11.42
C ASN A 241 6.25 8.36 -11.72
N ASP A 242 7.15 7.77 -10.92
CA ASP A 242 7.57 6.38 -11.10
C ASP A 242 6.42 5.39 -10.87
N ASP A 243 5.57 5.64 -9.87
CA ASP A 243 4.40 4.82 -9.59
C ASP A 243 3.33 4.97 -10.67
N MET A 244 3.16 6.19 -11.24
CA MET A 244 2.27 6.41 -12.39
C MET A 244 2.70 5.59 -13.60
N ASN A 245 4.00 5.64 -13.94
CA ASN A 245 4.56 4.88 -15.05
C ASN A 245 4.44 3.37 -14.80
N LEU A 246 4.73 2.91 -13.58
CA LEU A 246 4.58 1.51 -13.19
C LEU A 246 3.12 1.06 -13.34
N TYR A 247 2.16 1.83 -12.80
CA TYR A 247 0.74 1.49 -12.85
C TYR A 247 0.22 1.45 -14.29
N LYS A 248 0.50 2.50 -15.07
CA LYS A 248 0.12 2.61 -16.49
C LYS A 248 0.68 1.45 -17.34
N SER A 249 1.92 1.03 -17.08
CA SER A 249 2.57 -0.05 -17.84
C SER A 249 1.90 -1.40 -17.68
N HIS A 250 1.16 -1.62 -16.56
CA HIS A 250 0.48 -2.87 -16.27
C HIS A 250 -1.02 -2.83 -16.51
N PHE A 251 -1.67 -1.69 -16.31
CA PHE A 251 -3.15 -1.60 -16.30
C PHE A 251 -3.71 -0.58 -17.31
N GLY A 252 -2.88 0.26 -17.91
CA GLY A 252 -3.31 1.32 -18.82
C GLY A 252 -3.71 2.61 -18.10
N GLU A 253 -3.92 3.66 -18.88
CA GLU A 253 -4.31 4.98 -18.36
C GLU A 253 -5.76 5.03 -17.91
N SER A 254 -6.65 4.23 -18.52
CA SER A 254 -8.08 4.19 -18.20
C SER A 254 -8.37 3.77 -16.76
N GLU A 255 -7.45 3.07 -16.13
CA GLU A 255 -7.57 2.61 -14.74
C GLU A 255 -7.09 3.66 -13.71
N LEU A 256 -6.58 4.79 -14.15
CA LEU A 256 -6.28 5.91 -13.28
C LEU A 256 -7.55 6.68 -12.91
N LEU A 257 -7.49 7.38 -11.77
CA LEU A 257 -8.60 8.20 -11.30
C LEU A 257 -8.83 9.44 -12.17
N PHE A 258 -7.74 9.95 -12.81
CA PHE A 258 -7.69 11.10 -13.70
C PHE A 258 -6.83 10.83 -14.92
#